data_a7728fdef5e5906d2cf1719b85545698
#
_entry.id   a7728fdef5e5906d2cf1719b85545698
#
_cell.length_a   1.000
_cell.length_b   1.000
_cell.length_c   1.000
_cell.angle_alpha   90.00
_cell.angle_beta   90.00
_cell.angle_gamma   90.00
#
_symmetry.space_group_name_H-M   'P 1'
#
loop_
_entity.id
_entity.type
_entity.pdbx_description
1 polymer ?
#
loop_
_entity_poly.entity_id
_entity_poly.type
_entity_poly.pdbx_seq_one_letter_code
_entity_poly.pdbx_strand_id
1 'polypeptide(L)' 'MSVSHNEDKNQKLARMKELIRTLNEAARVYYVDGNEIMSNLSYDQLYDELEKLEQETGMILGGSPTQ' A
#
# COMPACT_ATOMS: atom_id res chain seq x y z
N MET A 1 14.95 20.96 15.78
CA MET A 1 14.92 19.52 15.91
C MET A 1 14.78 18.88 14.53
N SER A 2 15.50 17.88 14.30
CA SER A 2 15.42 17.21 13.01
C SER A 2 14.81 15.84 13.16
N VAL A 3 14.02 15.45 12.20
CA VAL A 3 13.52 14.10 12.11
C VAL A 3 14.62 13.28 11.44
N SER A 4 14.93 12.14 12.02
CA SER A 4 15.95 11.29 11.41
C SER A 4 15.42 10.69 10.11
N HIS A 5 16.31 10.43 9.18
CA HIS A 5 15.93 9.75 7.93
C HIS A 5 15.30 8.39 8.20
N ASN A 6 15.75 7.72 9.28
CA ASN A 6 15.20 6.42 9.63
C ASN A 6 13.74 6.51 10.06
N GLU A 7 13.36 7.57 10.77
CA GLU A 7 11.98 7.76 11.18
C GLU A 7 11.07 7.96 9.97
N ASP A 8 11.49 8.82 9.02
CA ASP A 8 10.72 9.02 7.80
C ASP A 8 10.56 7.73 7.03
N LYS A 9 11.63 6.98 6.88
CA LYS A 9 11.58 5.71 6.18
C LYS A 9 10.68 4.72 6.90
N ASN A 10 10.77 4.67 8.22
CA ASN A 10 9.92 3.77 9.01
C ASN A 10 8.44 4.12 8.87
N GLN A 11 8.11 5.41 8.85
CA GLN A 11 6.73 5.84 8.65
C GLN A 11 6.23 5.43 7.26
N LYS A 12 7.05 5.61 6.24
CA LYS A 12 6.68 5.19 4.89
C LYS A 12 6.50 3.69 4.80
N LEU A 13 7.39 2.93 5.42
CA LEU A 13 7.27 1.47 5.42
C LEU A 13 6.00 1.01 6.14
N ALA A 14 5.66 1.65 7.25
CA ALA A 14 4.43 1.34 7.97
C ALA A 14 3.20 1.62 7.10
N ARG A 15 3.21 2.74 6.38
CA ARG A 15 2.11 3.07 5.46
C ARG A 15 2.03 2.07 4.32
N MET A 16 3.19 1.65 3.80
CA MET A 16 3.23 0.65 2.73
C MET A 16 2.61 -0.67 3.20
N LYS A 17 2.92 -1.11 4.41
CA LYS A 17 2.33 -2.33 4.96
C LYS A 17 0.80 -2.22 5.07
N GLU A 18 0.34 -1.07 5.51
CA GLU A 18 -1.10 -0.81 5.62
C GLU A 18 -1.76 -0.85 4.25
N LEU A 19 -1.15 -0.19 3.25
CA LEU A 19 -1.67 -0.18 1.90
C LEU A 19 -1.71 -1.58 1.29
N ILE A 20 -0.64 -2.35 1.48
CA ILE A 20 -0.57 -3.72 0.98
C ILE A 20 -1.70 -4.56 1.57
N ARG A 21 -1.89 -4.47 2.89
CA ARG A 21 -2.94 -5.22 3.55
C ARG A 21 -4.32 -4.81 3.04
N THR A 22 -4.56 -3.51 2.92
CA THR A 22 -5.84 -2.99 2.48
C THR A 22 -6.15 -3.40 1.04
N LEU A 23 -5.17 -3.26 0.15
CA LEU A 23 -5.36 -3.61 -1.26
C LEU A 23 -5.56 -5.10 -1.44
N ASN A 24 -4.80 -5.92 -0.73
CA ASN A 24 -4.94 -7.38 -0.82
C ASN A 24 -6.27 -7.83 -0.24
N GLU A 25 -6.73 -7.21 0.85
CA GLU A 25 -8.02 -7.52 1.41
C GLU A 25 -9.15 -7.15 0.46
N ALA A 26 -9.07 -5.99 -0.18
CA ALA A 26 -10.07 -5.57 -1.15
C ALA A 26 -10.13 -6.54 -2.33
N ALA A 27 -8.98 -6.96 -2.83
CA ALA A 27 -8.92 -7.91 -3.94
C ALA A 27 -9.48 -9.27 -3.52
N ARG A 28 -9.14 -9.72 -2.32
CA ARG A 28 -9.60 -11.01 -1.82
C ARG A 28 -11.12 -11.04 -1.67
N VAL A 29 -11.69 -10.00 -1.09
CA VAL A 29 -13.15 -9.92 -0.92
C VAL A 29 -13.83 -9.90 -2.28
N TYR A 30 -13.30 -9.17 -3.22
CA TYR A 30 -13.84 -9.11 -4.56
C TYR A 30 -13.85 -10.49 -5.24
N TYR A 31 -12.71 -11.18 -5.18
CA TYR A 31 -12.59 -12.48 -5.86
C TYR A 31 -13.34 -13.60 -5.15
N VAL A 32 -13.41 -13.57 -3.82
CA VAL A 32 -14.05 -14.66 -3.07
C VAL A 32 -15.56 -14.44 -2.94
N ASP A 33 -15.94 -13.23 -2.58
CA ASP A 33 -17.34 -12.92 -2.26
C ASP A 33 -18.06 -12.17 -3.37
N GLY A 34 -17.32 -11.65 -4.35
CA GLY A 34 -17.89 -10.83 -5.40
C GLY A 34 -18.32 -9.46 -4.94
N ASN A 35 -17.90 -9.05 -3.74
CA ASN A 35 -18.27 -7.76 -3.17
C ASN A 35 -17.12 -6.76 -3.30
N GLU A 36 -17.49 -5.50 -3.48
CA GLU A 36 -16.49 -4.42 -3.49
C GLU A 36 -16.51 -3.74 -2.13
N ILE A 37 -15.36 -3.71 -1.45
CA ILE A 37 -15.25 -2.98 -0.18
C ILE A 37 -14.78 -1.55 -0.40
N MET A 38 -14.40 -1.22 -1.62
CA MET A 38 -14.07 0.14 -2.03
C MET A 38 -14.29 0.29 -3.52
N SER A 39 -14.43 1.53 -3.98
CA SER A 39 -14.61 1.81 -5.40
C SER A 39 -13.30 1.54 -6.16
N ASN A 40 -13.43 1.33 -7.47
CA ASN A 40 -12.25 1.20 -8.33
C ASN A 40 -11.34 2.42 -8.23
N LEU A 41 -11.93 3.60 -8.14
CA LEU A 41 -11.16 4.83 -8.01
C LEU A 41 -10.34 4.84 -6.72
N SER A 42 -10.97 4.45 -5.61
CA SER A 42 -10.26 4.38 -4.34
C SER A 42 -9.13 3.36 -4.39
N TYR A 43 -9.39 2.19 -4.97
CA TYR A 43 -8.36 1.17 -5.13
C TYR A 43 -7.17 1.71 -5.92
N ASP A 44 -7.45 2.36 -7.04
CA ASP A 44 -6.39 2.92 -7.89
C ASP A 44 -5.58 3.98 -7.16
N GLN A 45 -6.23 4.83 -6.37
CA GLN A 45 -5.54 5.86 -5.61
C GLN A 45 -4.59 5.26 -4.58
N LEU A 46 -5.05 4.24 -3.86
CA LEU A 46 -4.20 3.56 -2.88
C LEU A 46 -3.06 2.80 -3.56
N TYR A 47 -3.35 2.20 -4.70
CA TYR A 47 -2.34 1.50 -5.49
C TYR A 47 -1.23 2.47 -5.93
N ASP A 48 -1.64 3.64 -6.45
CA ASP A 48 -0.69 4.66 -6.88
C ASP A 48 0.16 5.17 -5.71
N GLU A 49 -0.46 5.34 -4.55
CA GLU A 49 0.27 5.75 -3.35
C GLU A 49 1.34 4.71 -2.99
N LEU A 50 0.98 3.43 -3.05
CA LEU A 50 1.93 2.36 -2.76
C LEU A 50 3.09 2.36 -3.74
N GLU A 51 2.81 2.49 -5.03
CA GLU A 51 3.87 2.56 -6.03
C GLU A 51 4.81 3.73 -5.77
N LYS A 52 4.24 4.89 -5.44
CA LYS A 52 5.05 6.07 -5.14
C LYS A 52 5.96 5.84 -3.95
N LEU A 53 5.43 5.22 -2.89
CA LEU A 53 6.22 4.93 -1.70
C LEU A 53 7.32 3.91 -2.00
N GLU A 54 7.03 2.92 -2.84
CA GLU A 54 8.05 1.96 -3.26
C GLU A 54 9.19 2.65 -3.99
N GLN A 55 8.87 3.62 -4.84
CA GLN A 55 9.90 4.38 -5.54
C GLN A 55 10.69 5.26 -4.57
N GLU A 56 10.00 5.91 -3.64
CA GLU A 56 10.65 6.81 -2.68
C GLU A 56 11.57 6.08 -1.71
N THR A 57 11.15 4.90 -1.25
CA THR A 57 11.94 4.13 -0.29
C THR A 57 12.96 3.21 -0.97
N GLY A 58 12.76 2.92 -2.24
CA GLY A 58 13.56 1.94 -2.95
C GLY A 58 13.33 0.52 -2.48
N MET A 59 12.24 0.27 -1.75
CA MET A 59 11.95 -1.05 -1.19
C MET A 59 10.58 -1.54 -1.66
N ILE A 60 10.51 -2.83 -1.94
CA ILE A 60 9.24 -3.49 -2.27
C ILE A 60 9.03 -4.57 -1.23
N LEU A 61 7.97 -4.41 -0.44
CA LEU A 61 7.69 -5.35 0.64
C LEU A 61 7.03 -6.61 0.09
N GLY A 62 7.18 -7.71 0.83
CA GLY A 62 6.58 -8.97 0.45
C GLY A 62 5.06 -8.86 0.38
N GLY A 63 4.46 -9.48 -0.63
CA GLY A 63 3.02 -9.47 -0.81
C GLY A 63 2.45 -8.22 -1.46
N SER A 64 3.32 -7.30 -1.92
CA SER A 64 2.85 -6.10 -2.58
C SER A 64 2.10 -6.42 -3.85
N PRO A 65 0.88 -5.84 -4.05
CA PRO A 65 0.12 -6.09 -5.28
C PRO A 65 0.72 -5.43 -6.52
N THR A 66 1.77 -4.61 -6.35
CA THR A 66 2.46 -4.01 -7.48
C THR A 66 3.44 -4.97 -8.14
N GLN A 67 3.62 -6.14 -7.57
CA GLN A 67 4.53 -7.18 -8.07
C GLN A 67 3.81 -8.34 -8.73
#